data_9c2a425c3a771baee6a16f0bc4ce84f7
#
_entry.id   9c2a425c3a771baee6a16f0bc4ce84f7
#
_cell.length_a   1.000
_cell.length_b   1.000
_cell.length_c   1.000
_cell.angle_alpha   90.00
_cell.angle_beta   90.00
_cell.angle_gamma   90.00
#
_symmetry.space_group_name_H-M   'P 1'
#
loop_
_entity.id
_entity.type
_entity.pdbx_description
1 polymer ?
#
loop_
_entity_poly.entity_id
_entity_poly.type
_entity_poly.pdbx_seq_one_letter_code
_entity_poly.pdbx_strand_id
1 'polypeptide(L)'
;MALILVLGLMSVVFVVAATSIRLTMLAERSSRNDRDRQIAFQGAEAALRDAELDIMGPNTATNSRCSIRSKQTEGLFVSGCGNNTANKTRGLCEMNPGTALPLYTSINFEESNDNNRRYTLFGEFTGRTTSLTAQSDGGISAQPPRYIIELVNYDTAPVTYSGTGVTAGTINASQGETAFLVTAVGYGASVETKVMLQAVIFKPLATPGC
;
A
#
# COMPACT_ATOMS: atom_id res chain seq x y z
N MET A 1 -17.24 17.90 -63.38
CA MET A 1 -18.08 17.28 -62.28
C MET A 1 -17.34 16.19 -61.53
N ALA A 2 -16.71 15.19 -62.19
CA ALA A 2 -15.98 14.09 -61.49
C ALA A 2 -14.84 14.55 -60.59
N LEU A 3 -14.06 15.55 -60.98
CA LEU A 3 -12.92 16.05 -60.21
C LEU A 3 -13.31 16.66 -58.86
N ILE A 4 -14.43 17.38 -58.79
CA ILE A 4 -14.95 17.95 -57.53
C ILE A 4 -15.41 16.85 -56.59
N LEU A 5 -16.01 15.79 -57.09
CA LEU A 5 -16.48 14.62 -56.32
C LEU A 5 -15.28 13.86 -55.73
N VAL A 6 -14.21 13.65 -56.50
CA VAL A 6 -12.98 12.99 -56.03
C VAL A 6 -12.27 13.81 -54.95
N LEU A 7 -12.16 15.12 -55.12
CA LEU A 7 -11.57 16.01 -54.12
C LEU A 7 -12.39 16.02 -52.83
N GLY A 8 -13.72 16.02 -52.93
CA GLY A 8 -14.61 15.93 -51.78
C GLY A 8 -14.42 14.60 -51.01
N LEU A 9 -14.34 13.49 -51.73
CA LEU A 9 -14.09 12.18 -51.12
C LEU A 9 -12.72 12.10 -50.44
N MET A 10 -11.67 12.59 -51.10
CA MET A 10 -10.32 12.63 -50.51
C MET A 10 -10.27 13.47 -49.23
N SER A 11 -10.96 14.62 -49.19
CA SER A 11 -10.99 15.45 -47.99
C SER A 11 -11.65 14.77 -46.83
N VAL A 12 -12.75 14.04 -47.05
CA VAL A 12 -13.43 13.27 -46.01
C VAL A 12 -12.55 12.14 -45.49
N VAL A 13 -11.91 11.36 -46.37
CA VAL A 13 -10.98 10.29 -45.97
C VAL A 13 -9.82 10.84 -45.16
N PHE A 14 -9.27 11.99 -45.56
CA PHE A 14 -8.19 12.63 -44.81
C PHE A 14 -8.61 13.04 -43.38
N VAL A 15 -9.79 13.62 -43.23
CA VAL A 15 -10.31 14.00 -41.92
C VAL A 15 -10.53 12.76 -41.02
N VAL A 16 -11.11 11.71 -41.60
CA VAL A 16 -11.31 10.44 -40.86
C VAL A 16 -9.98 9.82 -40.45
N ALA A 17 -8.99 9.78 -41.34
CA ALA A 17 -7.66 9.28 -41.02
C ALA A 17 -6.98 10.10 -39.92
N ALA A 18 -7.04 11.42 -39.96
CA ALA A 18 -6.44 12.29 -38.96
C ALA A 18 -7.09 12.12 -37.56
N THR A 19 -8.40 11.92 -37.49
CA THR A 19 -9.10 11.67 -36.21
C THR A 19 -8.77 10.29 -35.64
N SER A 20 -8.62 9.26 -36.48
CA SER A 20 -8.25 7.91 -36.07
C SER A 20 -6.86 7.88 -35.40
N ILE A 21 -5.89 8.60 -35.93
CA ILE A 21 -4.53 8.71 -35.35
C ILE A 21 -4.60 9.30 -33.93
N ARG A 22 -5.38 10.36 -33.72
CA ARG A 22 -5.54 10.98 -32.41
C ARG A 22 -6.16 10.04 -31.39
N LEU A 23 -7.19 9.30 -31.77
CA LEU A 23 -7.84 8.30 -30.91
C LEU A 23 -6.87 7.18 -30.50
N THR A 24 -6.04 6.70 -31.43
CA THR A 24 -5.04 5.67 -31.15
C THR A 24 -4.00 6.15 -30.14
N MET A 25 -3.51 7.38 -30.28
CA MET A 25 -2.57 7.96 -29.30
C MET A 25 -3.17 8.12 -27.90
N LEU A 26 -4.44 8.50 -27.82
CA LEU A 26 -5.14 8.60 -26.54
C LEU A 26 -5.34 7.21 -25.91
N ALA A 27 -5.73 6.21 -26.70
CA ALA A 27 -5.88 4.83 -26.25
C ALA A 27 -4.55 4.25 -25.73
N GLU A 28 -3.44 4.52 -26.43
CA GLU A 28 -2.12 4.08 -25.97
C GLU A 28 -1.73 4.71 -24.62
N ARG A 29 -1.94 6.01 -24.46
CA ARG A 29 -1.66 6.70 -23.18
C ARG A 29 -2.51 6.15 -22.04
N SER A 30 -3.81 5.90 -22.29
CA SER A 30 -4.69 5.29 -21.31
C SER A 30 -4.22 3.90 -20.90
N SER A 31 -3.86 3.06 -21.88
CA SER A 31 -3.37 1.70 -21.63
C SER A 31 -2.07 1.69 -20.81
N ARG A 32 -1.15 2.60 -21.08
CA ARG A 32 0.09 2.74 -20.28
C ARG A 32 -0.22 3.15 -18.84
N ASN A 33 -1.14 4.10 -18.66
CA ASN A 33 -1.54 4.56 -17.32
C ASN A 33 -2.26 3.47 -16.53
N ASP A 34 -3.14 2.69 -17.18
CA ASP A 34 -3.82 1.56 -16.57
C ASP A 34 -2.83 0.47 -16.13
N ARG A 35 -1.84 0.17 -16.98
CA ARG A 35 -0.77 -0.78 -16.63
C ARG A 35 0.03 -0.30 -15.43
N ASP A 36 0.39 0.98 -15.40
CA ASP A 36 1.16 1.56 -14.32
C ASP A 36 0.39 1.49 -12.98
N ARG A 37 -0.90 1.79 -13.03
CA ARG A 37 -1.79 1.65 -11.87
C ARG A 37 -1.93 0.20 -11.40
N GLN A 38 -1.98 -0.77 -12.32
CA GLN A 38 -2.02 -2.20 -11.97
C GLN A 38 -0.74 -2.65 -11.26
N ILE A 39 0.43 -2.18 -11.70
CA ILE A 39 1.70 -2.44 -11.02
C ILE A 39 1.66 -1.90 -9.59
N ALA A 40 1.21 -0.65 -9.41
CA ALA A 40 1.07 -0.04 -8.10
C ALA A 40 0.10 -0.82 -7.20
N PHE A 41 -1.02 -1.28 -7.75
CA PHE A 41 -2.01 -2.08 -7.03
C PHE A 41 -1.42 -3.42 -6.56
N GLN A 42 -0.74 -4.15 -7.45
CA GLN A 42 -0.07 -5.41 -7.11
C GLN A 42 1.01 -5.20 -6.04
N GLY A 43 1.75 -4.09 -6.11
CA GLY A 43 2.70 -3.70 -5.08
C GLY A 43 2.05 -3.50 -3.72
N ALA A 44 0.93 -2.78 -3.66
CA ALA A 44 0.18 -2.56 -2.43
C ALA A 44 -0.40 -3.86 -1.85
N GLU A 45 -0.94 -4.75 -2.69
CA GLU A 45 -1.39 -6.08 -2.26
C GLU A 45 -0.23 -6.93 -1.72
N ALA A 46 0.93 -6.89 -2.37
CA ALA A 46 2.11 -7.59 -1.88
C ALA A 46 2.51 -7.08 -0.49
N ALA A 47 2.50 -5.76 -0.27
CA ALA A 47 2.78 -5.16 1.03
C ALA A 47 1.76 -5.54 2.10
N LEU A 48 0.46 -5.63 1.77
CA LEU A 48 -0.56 -6.13 2.71
C LEU A 48 -0.29 -7.57 3.14
N ARG A 49 0.06 -8.44 2.19
CA ARG A 49 0.41 -9.85 2.50
C ARG A 49 1.70 -9.97 3.29
N ASP A 50 2.64 -9.06 3.09
CA ASP A 50 3.86 -9.01 3.87
C ASP A 50 3.58 -8.57 5.32
N ALA A 51 2.73 -7.56 5.49
CA ALA A 51 2.26 -7.12 6.80
C ALA A 51 1.46 -8.20 7.53
N GLU A 52 0.63 -8.97 6.82
CA GLU A 52 -0.07 -10.12 7.37
C GLU A 52 0.91 -11.17 7.92
N LEU A 53 1.96 -11.48 7.16
CA LEU A 53 3.01 -12.39 7.61
C LEU A 53 3.81 -11.82 8.78
N ASP A 54 4.05 -10.52 8.81
CA ASP A 54 4.70 -9.82 9.91
C ASP A 54 3.86 -9.92 11.20
N ILE A 55 2.53 -9.81 11.09
CA ILE A 55 1.58 -9.93 12.21
C ILE A 55 1.36 -11.39 12.62
N MET A 56 1.03 -12.26 11.67
CA MET A 56 0.55 -13.63 11.94
C MET A 56 1.69 -14.64 12.07
N GLY A 57 2.81 -14.42 11.33
CA GLY A 57 3.87 -15.42 11.19
C GLY A 57 3.38 -16.70 10.48
N PRO A 58 4.17 -17.76 10.48
CA PRO A 58 5.53 -17.87 10.97
C PRO A 58 6.51 -17.02 10.17
N ASN A 59 7.50 -16.47 10.84
CA ASN A 59 8.49 -15.61 10.22
C ASN A 59 9.89 -16.04 10.69
N THR A 60 10.68 -16.53 9.76
CA THR A 60 12.04 -17.08 9.99
C THR A 60 13.15 -16.07 9.74
N ALA A 61 12.81 -14.84 9.35
CA ALA A 61 13.80 -13.81 9.11
C ALA A 61 14.58 -13.46 10.40
N THR A 62 15.85 -13.18 10.25
CA THR A 62 16.72 -12.76 11.37
C THR A 62 16.19 -11.52 12.08
N ASN A 63 15.52 -10.64 11.33
CA ASN A 63 14.88 -9.42 11.82
C ASN A 63 13.42 -9.61 12.25
N SER A 64 12.93 -10.85 12.34
CA SER A 64 11.54 -11.14 12.65
C SER A 64 11.04 -10.36 13.87
N ARG A 65 9.82 -9.83 13.75
CA ARG A 65 9.10 -9.16 14.84
C ARG A 65 8.28 -10.17 15.64
N CYS A 66 8.96 -11.11 16.27
CA CYS A 66 8.28 -12.09 17.08
C CYS A 66 7.38 -11.50 18.16
N SER A 67 7.77 -10.35 18.68
CA SER A 67 7.04 -9.63 19.73
C SER A 67 5.64 -9.13 19.29
N ILE A 68 5.38 -8.88 18.01
CA ILE A 68 4.01 -8.56 17.53
C ILE A 68 3.03 -9.71 17.77
N ARG A 69 3.50 -10.89 18.10
CA ARG A 69 2.70 -12.11 18.23
C ARG A 69 2.11 -12.33 19.62
N SER A 70 2.46 -11.52 20.61
CA SER A 70 2.00 -11.70 22.00
C SER A 70 1.22 -10.50 22.52
N LYS A 71 0.43 -10.71 23.57
CA LYS A 71 -0.25 -9.63 24.32
C LYS A 71 0.70 -8.54 24.83
N GLN A 72 2.01 -8.85 24.93
CA GLN A 72 3.03 -7.93 25.42
C GLN A 72 3.51 -6.93 24.38
N THR A 73 2.87 -6.88 23.21
CA THR A 73 3.23 -6.01 22.08
C THR A 73 2.84 -4.54 22.26
N GLU A 74 2.08 -4.19 23.26
CA GLU A 74 1.62 -2.81 23.50
C GLU A 74 2.78 -1.80 23.54
N GLY A 75 3.92 -2.16 24.12
CA GLY A 75 5.10 -1.29 24.16
C GLY A 75 5.87 -1.11 22.86
N LEU A 76 5.51 -1.82 21.80
CA LEU A 76 6.15 -1.70 20.47
C LEU A 76 5.44 -0.70 19.57
N PHE A 77 4.17 -0.45 19.81
CA PHE A 77 3.39 0.51 19.07
C PHE A 77 3.65 1.92 19.62
N VAL A 78 3.96 2.84 18.74
CA VAL A 78 4.39 4.20 19.11
C VAL A 78 3.45 5.20 18.48
N SER A 79 3.08 6.23 19.24
CA SER A 79 2.31 7.35 18.73
C SER A 79 3.03 8.00 17.55
N GLY A 80 2.33 8.17 16.41
CA GLY A 80 2.90 8.69 15.18
C GLY A 80 3.85 7.73 14.46
N CYS A 81 3.79 6.45 14.74
CA CYS A 81 4.61 5.35 14.22
C CYS A 81 6.10 5.39 14.61
N GLY A 82 6.63 4.23 14.95
CA GLY A 82 8.04 4.08 15.25
C GLY A 82 8.93 4.18 14.01
N ASN A 83 10.18 4.58 14.21
CA ASN A 83 11.19 4.69 13.15
C ASN A 83 12.43 3.80 13.42
N ASN A 84 12.44 3.05 14.50
CA ASN A 84 13.62 2.32 14.95
C ASN A 84 13.60 0.86 14.48
N THR A 85 14.66 0.45 13.76
CA THR A 85 14.83 -0.92 13.28
C THR A 85 15.36 -1.85 14.38
N ALA A 86 16.29 -1.36 15.21
CA ALA A 86 16.89 -2.16 16.27
C ALA A 86 15.85 -2.61 17.31
N ASN A 87 14.92 -1.74 17.67
CA ASN A 87 13.80 -2.04 18.57
C ASN A 87 12.61 -2.66 17.85
N LYS A 88 12.72 -2.84 16.52
CA LYS A 88 11.66 -3.41 15.67
C LYS A 88 10.33 -2.63 15.71
N THR A 89 10.35 -1.35 16.07
CA THR A 89 9.14 -0.50 16.17
C THR A 89 8.80 0.21 14.87
N ARG A 90 9.67 0.16 13.85
CA ARG A 90 9.47 0.86 12.60
C ARG A 90 8.16 0.47 11.93
N GLY A 91 7.34 1.47 11.60
CA GLY A 91 6.03 1.26 10.98
C GLY A 91 4.97 0.66 11.90
N LEU A 92 5.26 0.48 13.19
CA LEU A 92 4.26 0.11 14.19
C LEU A 92 3.70 1.36 14.85
N CYS A 93 2.40 1.52 14.77
CA CYS A 93 1.70 2.75 15.10
C CYS A 93 0.65 2.48 16.18
N GLU A 94 0.63 3.32 17.19
CA GLU A 94 -0.50 3.37 18.11
C GLU A 94 -1.64 4.15 17.47
N MET A 95 -2.82 3.56 17.42
CA MET A 95 -4.01 4.28 16.94
C MET A 95 -4.35 5.38 17.95
N ASN A 96 -4.49 6.60 17.45
CA ASN A 96 -4.92 7.73 18.28
C ASN A 96 -6.41 8.00 18.06
N PRO A 97 -7.29 7.51 18.95
CA PRO A 97 -8.75 7.57 18.76
C PRO A 97 -9.34 8.97 18.82
N GLY A 98 -8.54 10.00 19.12
CA GLY A 98 -8.99 11.39 19.26
C GLY A 98 -8.66 12.30 18.07
N THR A 99 -7.99 11.81 17.03
CA THR A 99 -7.63 12.62 15.87
C THR A 99 -8.67 12.54 14.77
N ALA A 100 -9.08 13.69 14.25
CA ALA A 100 -10.06 13.76 13.15
C ALA A 100 -9.50 13.22 11.80
N LEU A 101 -8.20 12.99 11.70
CA LEU A 101 -7.53 12.53 10.49
C LEU A 101 -6.96 11.12 10.68
N PRO A 102 -7.08 10.24 9.68
CA PRO A 102 -6.45 8.93 9.70
C PRO A 102 -4.93 9.06 9.81
N LEU A 103 -4.29 8.18 10.57
CA LEU A 103 -2.86 8.27 10.88
C LEU A 103 -1.98 8.24 9.62
N TYR A 104 -2.36 7.45 8.60
CA TYR A 104 -1.59 7.38 7.35
C TYR A 104 -1.43 8.72 6.64
N THR A 105 -2.31 9.71 6.89
CA THR A 105 -2.19 11.06 6.30
C THR A 105 -1.05 11.86 6.89
N SER A 106 -0.59 11.50 8.09
CA SER A 106 0.53 12.13 8.79
C SER A 106 1.87 11.47 8.47
N ILE A 107 1.86 10.31 7.81
CA ILE A 107 3.07 9.54 7.50
C ILE A 107 3.58 9.91 6.11
N ASN A 108 4.83 10.38 6.06
CA ASN A 108 5.52 10.56 4.79
C ASN A 108 6.05 9.22 4.27
N PHE A 109 5.31 8.58 3.37
CA PHE A 109 5.72 7.34 2.73
C PHE A 109 6.87 7.53 1.71
N GLU A 110 7.29 8.74 1.42
CA GLU A 110 8.39 9.05 0.49
C GLU A 110 9.70 9.40 1.21
N GLU A 111 9.70 9.34 2.55
CA GLU A 111 10.90 9.57 3.34
C GLU A 111 11.98 8.54 3.02
N SER A 112 13.10 9.00 2.50
CA SER A 112 14.23 8.15 2.10
C SER A 112 15.29 8.00 3.20
N ASN A 113 15.28 8.90 4.19
CA ASN A 113 16.23 8.83 5.30
C ASN A 113 15.81 7.71 6.26
N ASP A 114 16.65 6.70 6.37
CA ASP A 114 16.38 5.51 7.17
C ASP A 114 16.12 5.80 8.66
N ASN A 115 16.74 6.86 9.20
CA ASN A 115 16.54 7.26 10.60
C ASN A 115 15.21 7.97 10.86
N ASN A 116 14.59 8.53 9.82
CA ASN A 116 13.32 9.27 9.93
C ASN A 116 12.13 8.46 9.41
N ARG A 117 12.39 7.37 8.73
CA ARG A 117 11.38 6.53 8.08
C ARG A 117 10.47 5.87 9.11
N ARG A 118 9.18 6.13 9.01
CA ARG A 118 8.13 5.65 9.91
C ARG A 118 7.22 4.59 9.29
N TYR A 119 7.64 3.99 8.22
CA TYR A 119 6.95 2.89 7.54
C TYR A 119 7.92 1.73 7.35
N THR A 120 7.38 0.55 7.17
CA THR A 120 8.13 -0.68 6.89
C THR A 120 8.22 -0.89 5.38
N LEU A 121 9.38 -1.27 4.87
CA LEU A 121 9.52 -1.75 3.50
C LEU A 121 9.09 -3.21 3.39
N PHE A 122 8.60 -3.60 2.22
CA PHE A 122 8.35 -5.00 1.90
C PHE A 122 9.58 -5.86 2.19
N GLY A 123 9.39 -6.94 2.93
CA GLY A 123 10.43 -7.89 3.28
C GLY A 123 11.39 -7.49 4.40
N GLU A 124 11.31 -6.25 4.92
CA GLU A 124 12.25 -5.74 5.92
C GLU A 124 12.30 -6.61 7.20
N PHE A 125 11.15 -7.07 7.67
CA PHE A 125 11.03 -7.91 8.86
C PHE A 125 10.59 -9.35 8.56
N THR A 126 10.16 -9.61 7.34
CA THR A 126 9.70 -10.94 6.91
C THR A 126 10.75 -11.71 6.12
N GLY A 127 11.77 -11.01 5.61
CA GLY A 127 12.81 -11.59 4.75
C GLY A 127 12.30 -11.96 3.34
N ARG A 128 11.07 -11.57 2.98
CA ARG A 128 10.52 -11.84 1.65
C ARG A 128 11.17 -10.94 0.60
N THR A 129 11.30 -11.48 -0.60
CA THR A 129 11.74 -10.75 -1.78
C THR A 129 10.62 -10.71 -2.81
N THR A 130 10.56 -9.66 -3.61
CA THR A 130 9.62 -9.53 -4.71
C THR A 130 10.34 -9.09 -5.97
N SER A 131 9.96 -9.67 -7.10
CA SER A 131 10.44 -9.25 -8.42
C SER A 131 9.91 -7.87 -8.84
N LEU A 132 8.89 -7.35 -8.16
CA LEU A 132 8.34 -6.02 -8.44
C LEU A 132 9.33 -4.90 -8.13
N THR A 133 10.26 -5.12 -7.18
CA THR A 133 11.11 -4.06 -6.60
C THR A 133 12.58 -4.23 -6.90
N ALA A 134 12.96 -5.10 -7.82
CA ALA A 134 14.36 -5.30 -8.17
C ALA A 134 14.92 -4.04 -8.84
N GLN A 135 15.30 -3.07 -8.03
CA GLN A 135 15.97 -1.84 -8.47
C GLN A 135 17.32 -2.13 -9.14
N SER A 136 17.91 -3.30 -8.88
CA SER A 136 19.14 -3.81 -9.50
C SER A 136 18.91 -4.69 -10.74
N ASP A 137 17.74 -5.31 -10.90
CA ASP A 137 17.49 -6.37 -11.90
C ASP A 137 16.30 -6.09 -12.84
N GLY A 138 16.00 -4.81 -13.06
CA GLY A 138 14.93 -4.45 -14.00
C GLY A 138 13.52 -4.59 -13.43
N GLY A 139 13.34 -4.35 -12.14
CA GLY A 139 12.02 -4.29 -11.50
C GLY A 139 11.10 -3.30 -12.17
N ILE A 140 9.83 -3.63 -12.22
CA ILE A 140 8.80 -2.85 -12.93
C ILE A 140 8.21 -1.72 -12.09
N SER A 141 8.43 -1.72 -10.77
CA SER A 141 7.99 -0.66 -9.85
C SER A 141 9.13 0.31 -9.57
N ALA A 142 8.83 1.61 -9.55
CA ALA A 142 9.81 2.67 -9.27
C ALA A 142 10.35 2.64 -7.84
N GLN A 143 9.57 2.13 -6.89
CA GLN A 143 9.95 2.03 -5.47
C GLN A 143 9.38 0.76 -4.83
N PRO A 144 10.05 0.23 -3.77
CA PRO A 144 9.53 -0.90 -3.03
C PRO A 144 8.20 -0.57 -2.35
N PRO A 145 7.26 -1.54 -2.31
CA PRO A 145 6.03 -1.40 -1.55
C PRO A 145 6.30 -1.20 -0.06
N ARG A 146 5.39 -0.53 0.63
CA ARG A 146 5.55 -0.07 2.01
C ARG A 146 4.26 -0.25 2.77
N TYR A 147 4.38 -0.39 4.09
CA TYR A 147 3.21 -0.49 4.95
C TYR A 147 3.44 0.08 6.34
N ILE A 148 2.35 0.39 7.02
CA ILE A 148 2.28 0.64 8.45
C ILE A 148 1.25 -0.30 9.07
N ILE A 149 1.45 -0.63 10.33
CA ILE A 149 0.56 -1.47 11.13
C ILE A 149 0.11 -0.65 12.32
N GLU A 150 -1.19 -0.39 12.40
CA GLU A 150 -1.82 0.33 13.51
C GLU A 150 -2.48 -0.68 14.45
N LEU A 151 -2.16 -0.62 15.73
CA LEU A 151 -2.84 -1.41 16.73
C LEU A 151 -4.19 -0.78 17.05
N VAL A 152 -5.26 -1.53 16.81
CA VAL A 152 -6.62 -1.11 17.21
C VAL A 152 -6.85 -1.53 18.66
N ASN A 153 -6.98 -0.55 19.54
CA ASN A 153 -7.28 -0.82 20.95
C ASN A 153 -8.76 -1.12 21.11
N TYR A 154 -9.12 -2.33 21.56
CA TYR A 154 -10.51 -2.81 21.67
C TYR A 154 -11.05 -2.90 23.12
N ASP A 155 -10.28 -2.51 24.12
CA ASP A 155 -10.78 -2.37 25.50
C ASP A 155 -11.75 -1.20 25.66
N THR A 156 -11.85 -0.36 24.67
CA THR A 156 -12.80 0.75 24.58
C THR A 156 -13.64 0.59 23.32
N ALA A 157 -14.90 0.95 23.38
CA ALA A 157 -15.93 0.99 22.34
C ALA A 157 -15.48 0.79 20.86
N PRO A 158 -16.34 0.30 19.96
CA PRO A 158 -16.00 0.04 18.56
C PRO A 158 -15.31 1.24 17.93
N VAL A 159 -14.15 1.01 17.32
CA VAL A 159 -13.36 2.05 16.68
C VAL A 159 -13.93 2.30 15.29
N THR A 160 -14.46 3.50 15.08
CA THR A 160 -14.85 3.96 13.74
C THR A 160 -13.66 4.63 13.06
N TYR A 161 -13.37 4.20 11.83
CA TYR A 161 -12.39 4.88 10.98
C TYR A 161 -13.10 5.51 9.79
N SER A 162 -12.61 6.67 9.40
CA SER A 162 -13.07 7.38 8.20
C SER A 162 -11.87 7.95 7.49
N GLY A 163 -11.76 7.75 6.19
CA GLY A 163 -10.67 8.27 5.37
C GLY A 163 -11.18 8.77 4.03
N THR A 164 -10.44 9.67 3.40
CA THR A 164 -10.76 10.17 2.07
C THR A 164 -10.64 9.02 1.05
N GLY A 165 -11.75 8.62 0.46
CA GLY A 165 -11.80 7.51 -0.51
C GLY A 165 -12.00 6.13 0.12
N VAL A 166 -12.15 6.04 1.43
CA VAL A 166 -12.47 4.79 2.15
C VAL A 166 -13.84 4.93 2.79
N THR A 167 -14.69 3.92 2.65
CA THR A 167 -15.97 3.89 3.35
C THR A 167 -15.70 3.83 4.85
N ALA A 168 -16.33 4.73 5.61
CA ALA A 168 -16.26 4.69 7.07
C ALA A 168 -16.68 3.31 7.56
N GLY A 169 -15.90 2.71 8.43
CA GLY A 169 -16.14 1.38 8.97
C GLY A 169 -16.00 1.34 10.49
N THR A 170 -16.60 0.35 11.08
CA THR A 170 -16.46 0.07 12.50
C THR A 170 -15.70 -1.24 12.68
N ILE A 171 -14.61 -1.22 13.43
CA ILE A 171 -13.82 -2.40 13.74
C ILE A 171 -14.30 -2.94 15.08
N ASN A 172 -14.87 -4.15 15.07
CA ASN A 172 -15.25 -4.88 16.27
C ASN A 172 -14.36 -6.13 16.36
N ALA A 173 -13.49 -6.18 17.36
CA ALA A 173 -12.76 -7.41 17.67
C ALA A 173 -13.60 -8.29 18.61
N SER A 174 -13.57 -9.58 18.37
CA SER A 174 -14.15 -10.56 19.29
C SER A 174 -13.30 -10.67 20.56
N GLN A 175 -13.90 -11.08 21.67
CA GLN A 175 -13.11 -11.34 22.87
C GLN A 175 -12.06 -12.42 22.56
N GLY A 176 -10.79 -12.12 22.84
CA GLY A 176 -9.69 -13.03 22.59
C GLY A 176 -8.96 -12.82 21.25
N GLU A 177 -9.26 -11.75 20.52
CA GLU A 177 -8.57 -11.36 19.27
C GLU A 177 -7.97 -9.96 19.38
N THR A 178 -6.87 -9.76 18.70
CA THR A 178 -6.27 -8.43 18.49
C THR A 178 -6.53 -7.99 17.07
N ALA A 179 -7.04 -6.78 16.89
CA ALA A 179 -7.24 -6.20 15.57
C ALA A 179 -6.09 -5.25 15.22
N PHE A 180 -5.61 -5.36 14.00
CA PHE A 180 -4.62 -4.47 13.41
C PHE A 180 -5.18 -3.86 12.14
N LEU A 181 -5.07 -2.54 11.98
CA LEU A 181 -5.33 -1.85 10.74
C LEU A 181 -4.01 -1.69 9.99
N VAL A 182 -3.93 -2.28 8.81
CA VAL A 182 -2.75 -2.18 7.95
C VAL A 182 -3.05 -1.22 6.81
N THR A 183 -2.17 -0.24 6.62
CA THR A 183 -2.19 0.63 5.44
C THR A 183 -0.95 0.35 4.62
N ALA A 184 -1.13 -0.06 3.38
CA ALA A 184 -0.08 -0.40 2.44
C ALA A 184 -0.08 0.53 1.24
N VAL A 185 1.10 0.85 0.73
CA VAL A 185 1.32 1.69 -0.45
C VAL A 185 2.18 0.93 -1.45
N GLY A 186 1.69 0.83 -2.68
CA GLY A 186 2.43 0.33 -3.82
C GLY A 186 2.67 1.44 -4.84
N TYR A 187 3.76 1.32 -5.57
CA TYR A 187 4.20 2.27 -6.60
C TYR A 187 4.15 1.62 -7.98
N GLY A 188 3.79 2.41 -8.97
CA GLY A 188 3.88 2.03 -10.38
C GLY A 188 5.30 2.09 -10.93
N ALA A 189 5.44 2.05 -12.24
CA ALA A 189 6.70 2.31 -12.91
C ALA A 189 7.14 3.78 -12.75
N SER A 190 6.17 4.67 -12.51
CA SER A 190 6.42 6.05 -12.08
C SER A 190 6.19 6.20 -10.58
N VAL A 191 7.05 6.98 -9.90
CA VAL A 191 6.87 7.34 -8.47
C VAL A 191 5.61 8.14 -8.20
N GLU A 192 5.09 8.83 -9.23
CA GLU A 192 3.86 9.61 -9.15
C GLU A 192 2.62 8.71 -9.10
N THR A 193 2.72 7.50 -9.66
CA THR A 193 1.63 6.53 -9.66
C THR A 193 1.72 5.69 -8.40
N LYS A 194 0.82 5.94 -7.47
CA LYS A 194 0.74 5.19 -6.21
C LYS A 194 -0.69 4.75 -5.92
N VAL A 195 -0.80 3.57 -5.34
CA VAL A 195 -2.06 2.99 -4.86
C VAL A 195 -1.90 2.68 -3.38
N MET A 196 -2.88 3.10 -2.60
CA MET A 196 -2.97 2.82 -1.17
C MET A 196 -4.11 1.85 -0.92
N LEU A 197 -3.85 0.80 -0.15
CA LEU A 197 -4.84 -0.19 0.28
C LEU A 197 -4.84 -0.27 1.80
N GLN A 198 -6.00 -0.56 2.36
CA GLN A 198 -6.16 -0.82 3.78
C GLN A 198 -6.84 -2.16 4.02
N ALA A 199 -6.40 -2.86 5.04
CA ALA A 199 -7.01 -4.11 5.50
C ALA A 199 -7.00 -4.18 7.02
N VAL A 200 -8.00 -4.84 7.60
CA VAL A 200 -8.04 -5.17 9.03
C VAL A 200 -7.67 -6.63 9.18
N ILE A 201 -6.70 -6.91 10.04
CA ILE A 201 -6.21 -8.25 10.32
C ILE A 201 -6.53 -8.57 11.79
N PHE A 202 -7.26 -9.64 11.99
CA PHE A 202 -7.58 -10.16 13.34
C PHE A 202 -6.63 -11.29 13.70
N LYS A 203 -5.98 -11.17 14.84
CA LYS A 203 -5.06 -12.18 15.35
C LYS A 203 -5.59 -12.77 16.65
N PRO A 204 -5.79 -14.11 16.73
CA PRO A 204 -6.16 -14.78 17.96
C PRO A 204 -5.07 -14.63 19.03
N LEU A 205 -5.46 -14.37 20.26
CA LEU A 205 -4.54 -14.22 21.40
C LEU A 205 -3.81 -15.52 21.75
N ALA A 206 -4.36 -16.66 21.37
CA ALA A 206 -3.82 -17.99 21.65
C ALA A 206 -2.77 -18.48 20.64
N THR A 207 -2.30 -17.64 19.70
CA THR A 207 -1.28 -18.07 18.75
C THR A 207 0.05 -18.32 19.48
N PRO A 208 0.65 -19.51 19.34
CA PRO A 208 1.98 -19.79 19.91
C PRO A 208 2.99 -18.75 19.45
N GLY A 209 3.92 -18.43 20.32
CA GLY A 209 5.02 -17.54 19.97
C GLY A 209 5.83 -18.00 18.76
N CYS A 210 6.78 -17.21 18.31
CA CYS A 210 7.69 -17.50 17.20
C CYS A 210 8.16 -18.95 17.09
#